data_f455aee2049b82d5f279da04fc7b73dc
#
_entry.id   f455aee2049b82d5f279da04fc7b73dc
#
_cell.length_a   1.000
_cell.length_b   1.000
_cell.length_c   1.000
_cell.angle_alpha   90.00
_cell.angle_beta   90.00
_cell.angle_gamma   90.00
#
_symmetry.space_group_name_H-M   'P 1'
#
loop_
_entity.id
_entity.type
_entity.pdbx_description
1 polymer ?
#
loop_
_entity_poly.entity_id
_entity_poly.type
_entity_poly.pdbx_seq_one_letter_code
_entity_poly.pdbx_strand_id
1 'polypeptide(L)'
;MDAVILCAGNGTRLMPLTENRPKPMIPIAGKPILEWIVEKIEDFVDNIYLIVKYKKEMIIRYFEGNRKIKFIEQKGFDGTGYAVLMAKDFIDNDFLVLNGDVIFEDDLKDFIKYKNAMALKEVENPKNFGVVVVDDENNITELQEKPNNPKSNLINAGIYKFEPEIFEILKDIKPSERGEVELTDAIKELVKDKKIKGIKLNGYWNDIGRPWDILNANTYFLKDIKTNIKGEIGKNVVVEGNVIIEEGATVKANSVIEGPAIIKKGAIVGPLAYIRPNTVLMENTFVGNSSEVKGSIIMKNTKIPHLSYVGDSIIGENCNFGCNTITANLRFDDKPVKVNIEGDKVESVRKLGVVMGDNVKTGVQVSFMPGVKVGSNCWIGANCLIGEDVERGAFVYKKEEKVVKTLNSRQITR
;
A
#
# COMPACT_ATOMS: atom_id res chain seq x y z
N MET A 1 16.59 6.57 -23.10
CA MET A 1 16.73 7.08 -21.70
C MET A 1 16.36 5.97 -20.75
N ASP A 2 17.15 5.72 -19.72
CA ASP A 2 16.89 4.69 -18.74
C ASP A 2 16.14 5.23 -17.51
N ALA A 3 15.62 4.32 -16.68
CA ALA A 3 14.99 4.66 -15.41
C ALA A 3 15.55 3.80 -14.28
N VAL A 4 15.67 4.38 -13.09
CA VAL A 4 16.03 3.72 -11.83
C VAL A 4 14.84 3.82 -10.87
N ILE A 5 14.35 2.69 -10.34
CA ILE A 5 13.27 2.69 -9.34
C ILE A 5 13.81 2.17 -8.02
N LEU A 6 13.62 2.93 -6.94
CA LEU A 6 14.17 2.65 -5.62
C LEU A 6 13.23 1.73 -4.83
N CYS A 7 13.54 0.44 -4.78
CA CYS A 7 12.71 -0.61 -4.17
C CYS A 7 13.36 -1.31 -2.97
N ALA A 8 14.44 -0.75 -2.41
CA ALA A 8 15.26 -1.43 -1.39
C ALA A 8 14.78 -1.27 0.06
N GLY A 9 13.87 -0.33 0.33
CA GLY A 9 13.42 0.02 1.68
C GLY A 9 12.60 -1.07 2.38
N ASN A 10 12.73 -1.15 3.71
CA ASN A 10 12.04 -2.14 4.56
C ASN A 10 10.55 -1.86 4.76
N GLY A 11 10.08 -0.61 4.61
CA GLY A 11 8.67 -0.22 4.72
C GLY A 11 8.06 -0.42 6.13
N THR A 12 8.80 -0.12 7.18
CA THR A 12 8.44 -0.40 8.60
C THR A 12 7.13 0.25 9.03
N ARG A 13 6.82 1.45 8.55
CA ARG A 13 5.55 2.15 8.84
C ARG A 13 4.29 1.41 8.35
N LEU A 14 4.43 0.51 7.39
CA LEU A 14 3.34 -0.31 6.83
C LEU A 14 3.22 -1.69 7.46
N MET A 15 4.07 -2.02 8.46
CA MET A 15 3.88 -3.28 9.20
C MET A 15 2.48 -3.33 9.81
N PRO A 16 1.83 -4.51 9.78
CA PRO A 16 2.37 -5.83 9.47
C PRO A 16 2.37 -6.22 7.96
N LEU A 17 1.87 -5.39 7.07
CA LEU A 17 1.76 -5.72 5.64
C LEU A 17 3.12 -6.01 4.99
N THR A 18 4.17 -5.36 5.46
CA THR A 18 5.54 -5.52 4.95
C THR A 18 6.36 -6.59 5.66
N GLU A 19 5.80 -7.34 6.60
CA GLU A 19 6.52 -8.43 7.27
C GLU A 19 6.96 -9.54 6.30
N ASN A 20 6.16 -9.82 5.28
CA ASN A 20 6.41 -10.92 4.34
C ASN A 20 6.58 -10.47 2.88
N ARG A 21 6.40 -9.18 2.58
CA ARG A 21 6.59 -8.60 1.24
C ARG A 21 7.27 -7.25 1.30
N PRO A 22 8.03 -6.83 0.27
CA PRO A 22 8.56 -5.47 0.20
C PRO A 22 7.42 -4.49 -0.10
N LYS A 23 7.54 -3.26 0.37
CA LYS A 23 6.54 -2.19 0.20
C LYS A 23 6.05 -2.03 -1.24
N PRO A 24 6.91 -2.02 -2.28
CA PRO A 24 6.48 -1.88 -3.67
C PRO A 24 5.56 -3.02 -4.18
N MET A 25 5.49 -4.14 -3.47
CA MET A 25 4.65 -5.28 -3.80
C MET A 25 3.31 -5.31 -3.07
N ILE A 26 2.97 -4.29 -2.31
CA ILE A 26 1.63 -4.15 -1.71
C ILE A 26 0.62 -3.87 -2.84
N PRO A 27 -0.51 -4.61 -2.89
CA PRO A 27 -1.50 -4.42 -3.96
C PRO A 27 -2.37 -3.18 -3.72
N ILE A 28 -2.63 -2.44 -4.81
CA ILE A 28 -3.58 -1.33 -4.90
C ILE A 28 -4.40 -1.53 -6.18
N ALA A 29 -5.71 -1.50 -6.09
CA ALA A 29 -6.62 -1.73 -7.22
C ALA A 29 -6.26 -2.99 -8.04
N GLY A 30 -5.89 -4.06 -7.34
CA GLY A 30 -5.67 -5.40 -7.91
C GLY A 30 -4.28 -5.69 -8.46
N LYS A 31 -3.29 -4.76 -8.36
CA LYS A 31 -1.90 -4.99 -8.77
C LYS A 31 -0.90 -4.26 -7.86
N PRO A 32 0.39 -4.69 -7.79
CA PRO A 32 1.40 -4.06 -6.94
C PRO A 32 1.63 -2.58 -7.24
N ILE A 33 2.02 -1.80 -6.24
CA ILE A 33 2.46 -0.39 -6.40
C ILE A 33 3.49 -0.27 -7.52
N LEU A 34 4.50 -1.15 -7.52
CA LEU A 34 5.60 -1.11 -8.49
C LEU A 34 5.12 -1.31 -9.94
N GLU A 35 4.08 -2.11 -10.16
CA GLU A 35 3.52 -2.30 -11.50
C GLU A 35 2.88 -1.02 -12.03
N TRP A 36 2.17 -0.26 -11.18
CA TRP A 36 1.64 1.06 -11.53
C TRP A 36 2.74 2.03 -11.98
N ILE A 37 3.91 2.01 -11.29
CA ILE A 37 5.05 2.86 -11.63
C ILE A 37 5.66 2.41 -12.97
N VAL A 38 5.89 1.12 -13.15
CA VAL A 38 6.48 0.55 -14.38
C VAL A 38 5.61 0.88 -15.58
N GLU A 39 4.29 0.63 -15.54
CA GLU A 39 3.37 0.93 -16.63
C GLU A 39 3.36 2.41 -17.03
N LYS A 40 3.64 3.32 -16.10
CA LYS A 40 3.71 4.76 -16.39
C LYS A 40 4.91 5.17 -17.23
N ILE A 41 6.00 4.42 -17.15
CA ILE A 41 7.27 4.81 -17.77
C ILE A 41 7.76 3.86 -18.85
N GLU A 42 7.31 2.60 -18.91
CA GLU A 42 7.87 1.58 -19.78
C GLU A 42 7.80 1.90 -21.27
N ASP A 43 6.82 2.71 -21.70
CA ASP A 43 6.65 3.06 -23.13
C ASP A 43 7.72 4.04 -23.65
N PHE A 44 8.35 4.82 -22.76
CA PHE A 44 9.29 5.86 -23.19
C PHE A 44 10.71 5.71 -22.61
N VAL A 45 10.97 4.64 -21.84
CA VAL A 45 12.33 4.30 -21.36
C VAL A 45 12.85 3.04 -22.06
N ASP A 46 14.17 2.96 -22.20
CA ASP A 46 14.86 1.81 -22.81
C ASP A 46 15.02 0.66 -21.82
N ASN A 47 15.53 0.95 -20.62
CA ASN A 47 15.70 0.00 -19.53
C ASN A 47 15.16 0.58 -18.23
N ILE A 48 14.69 -0.32 -17.34
CA ILE A 48 14.25 -0.01 -15.98
C ILE A 48 15.11 -0.80 -15.01
N TYR A 49 15.92 -0.10 -14.22
CA TYR A 49 16.76 -0.70 -13.18
C TYR A 49 16.03 -0.64 -11.84
N LEU A 50 15.62 -1.79 -11.33
CA LEU A 50 15.02 -1.91 -10.00
C LEU A 50 16.12 -2.11 -8.96
N ILE A 51 16.30 -1.13 -8.08
CA ILE A 51 17.25 -1.26 -6.96
C ILE A 51 16.55 -2.00 -5.84
N VAL A 52 16.96 -3.22 -5.56
CA VAL A 52 16.29 -4.14 -4.64
C VAL A 52 17.17 -4.57 -3.48
N LYS A 53 16.56 -4.86 -2.32
CA LYS A 53 17.25 -5.38 -1.12
C LYS A 53 16.31 -6.26 -0.31
N TYR A 54 15.42 -5.66 0.44
CA TYR A 54 14.48 -6.35 1.32
C TYR A 54 13.50 -7.22 0.51
N LYS A 55 13.49 -8.54 0.77
CA LYS A 55 12.61 -9.53 0.10
C LYS A 55 12.61 -9.40 -1.42
N LYS A 56 13.78 -9.14 -1.99
CA LYS A 56 14.00 -8.91 -3.43
C LYS A 56 13.45 -10.03 -4.33
N GLU A 57 13.43 -11.27 -3.84
CA GLU A 57 12.98 -12.45 -4.60
C GLU A 57 11.53 -12.32 -5.07
N MET A 58 10.68 -11.61 -4.30
CA MET A 58 9.30 -11.37 -4.69
C MET A 58 9.20 -10.42 -5.88
N ILE A 59 10.00 -9.36 -5.89
CA ILE A 59 10.06 -8.40 -7.00
C ILE A 59 10.63 -9.09 -8.25
N ILE A 60 11.74 -9.81 -8.10
CA ILE A 60 12.41 -10.51 -9.20
C ILE A 60 11.43 -11.49 -9.86
N ARG A 61 10.77 -12.34 -9.08
CA ARG A 61 9.79 -13.33 -9.59
C ARG A 61 8.61 -12.68 -10.28
N TYR A 62 8.15 -11.53 -9.78
CA TYR A 62 6.97 -10.85 -10.34
C TYR A 62 7.24 -10.29 -11.73
N PHE A 63 8.42 -9.70 -11.93
CA PHE A 63 8.83 -9.10 -13.20
C PHE A 63 9.70 -10.01 -14.07
N GLU A 64 9.85 -11.28 -13.70
CA GLU A 64 10.55 -12.26 -14.50
C GLU A 64 9.96 -12.34 -15.90
N GLY A 65 10.82 -12.23 -16.93
CA GLY A 65 10.41 -12.23 -18.33
C GLY A 65 10.15 -10.86 -18.95
N ASN A 66 10.06 -9.77 -18.17
CA ASN A 66 10.04 -8.42 -18.73
C ASN A 66 11.45 -8.01 -19.15
N ARG A 67 11.68 -7.89 -20.48
CA ARG A 67 13.02 -7.64 -21.07
C ARG A 67 13.60 -6.28 -20.76
N LYS A 68 12.76 -5.29 -20.46
CA LYS A 68 13.20 -3.93 -20.10
C LYS A 68 13.67 -3.84 -18.63
N ILE A 69 13.24 -4.76 -17.76
CA ILE A 69 13.52 -4.71 -16.33
C ILE A 69 14.83 -5.44 -16.00
N LYS A 70 15.69 -4.77 -15.27
CA LYS A 70 16.96 -5.28 -14.74
C LYS A 70 17.01 -5.06 -13.24
N PHE A 71 17.62 -5.98 -12.50
CA PHE A 71 17.67 -5.92 -11.04
C PHE A 71 19.09 -5.63 -10.58
N ILE A 72 19.23 -4.64 -9.69
CA ILE A 72 20.49 -4.29 -9.03
C ILE A 72 20.28 -4.45 -7.53
N GLU A 73 21.06 -5.31 -6.88
CA GLU A 73 21.01 -5.49 -5.44
C GLU A 73 21.76 -4.39 -4.72
N GLN A 74 21.08 -3.63 -3.84
CA GLN A 74 21.73 -2.65 -2.97
C GLN A 74 22.57 -3.37 -1.91
N LYS A 75 23.88 -3.18 -1.96
CA LYS A 75 24.85 -3.70 -0.99
C LYS A 75 25.61 -2.51 -0.39
N GLY A 76 25.97 -2.60 0.88
CA GLY A 76 26.68 -1.51 1.56
C GLY A 76 25.73 -0.61 2.35
N PHE A 77 25.86 0.71 2.16
CA PHE A 77 25.07 1.68 2.90
C PHE A 77 23.57 1.62 2.56
N ASP A 78 22.76 2.07 3.48
CA ASP A 78 21.35 2.35 3.24
C ASP A 78 21.14 3.80 2.76
N GLY A 79 19.94 4.11 2.30
CA GLY A 79 19.57 5.44 1.84
C GLY A 79 19.31 5.52 0.34
N THR A 80 18.53 6.52 -0.04
CA THR A 80 18.06 6.72 -1.43
C THR A 80 19.20 7.15 -2.36
N GLY A 81 20.17 7.95 -1.87
CA GLY A 81 21.34 8.35 -2.63
C GLY A 81 22.25 7.17 -2.95
N TYR A 82 22.48 6.29 -1.97
CA TYR A 82 23.31 5.10 -2.22
C TYR A 82 22.60 4.13 -3.18
N ALA A 83 21.29 4.01 -3.08
CA ALA A 83 20.52 3.21 -4.03
C ALA A 83 20.68 3.71 -5.47
N VAL A 84 20.63 5.03 -5.70
CA VAL A 84 20.91 5.62 -7.03
C VAL A 84 22.34 5.34 -7.45
N LEU A 85 23.32 5.48 -6.56
CA LEU A 85 24.74 5.25 -6.86
C LEU A 85 25.02 3.82 -7.36
N MET A 86 24.23 2.82 -6.91
CA MET A 86 24.37 1.44 -7.38
C MET A 86 24.10 1.26 -8.88
N ALA A 87 23.38 2.20 -9.51
CA ALA A 87 23.12 2.15 -10.94
C ALA A 87 24.24 2.74 -11.81
N LYS A 88 25.28 3.33 -11.22
CA LYS A 88 26.33 4.07 -11.92
C LYS A 88 26.97 3.32 -13.08
N ASP A 89 27.32 2.05 -12.90
CA ASP A 89 28.04 1.25 -13.91
C ASP A 89 27.11 0.76 -15.06
N PHE A 90 25.83 1.11 -15.02
CA PHE A 90 24.82 0.68 -15.97
C PHE A 90 24.22 1.86 -16.76
N ILE A 91 24.52 3.09 -16.40
CA ILE A 91 23.86 4.30 -16.93
C ILE A 91 24.91 5.27 -17.43
N ASP A 92 24.87 5.54 -18.75
CA ASP A 92 25.80 6.43 -19.43
C ASP A 92 25.15 7.78 -19.87
N ASN A 93 23.82 7.86 -19.86
CA ASN A 93 23.06 9.03 -20.31
C ASN A 93 22.10 9.53 -19.24
N ASP A 94 21.41 10.63 -19.52
CA ASP A 94 20.34 11.14 -18.68
C ASP A 94 19.32 10.05 -18.34
N PHE A 95 18.86 10.04 -17.11
CA PHE A 95 17.98 8.99 -16.60
C PHE A 95 16.95 9.52 -15.63
N LEU A 96 15.85 8.77 -15.49
CA LEU A 96 14.84 9.00 -14.46
C LEU A 96 15.18 8.26 -13.18
N VAL A 97 14.84 8.85 -12.04
CA VAL A 97 14.83 8.19 -10.73
C VAL A 97 13.43 8.32 -10.14
N LEU A 98 12.86 7.20 -9.70
CA LEU A 98 11.55 7.18 -9.06
C LEU A 98 11.62 6.43 -7.73
N ASN A 99 10.97 6.96 -6.71
CA ASN A 99 10.74 6.20 -5.49
C ASN A 99 9.74 5.06 -5.77
N GLY A 100 10.06 3.85 -5.31
CA GLY A 100 9.26 2.64 -5.57
C GLY A 100 7.94 2.56 -4.78
N ASP A 101 7.55 3.63 -4.12
CA ASP A 101 6.37 3.75 -3.28
C ASP A 101 5.48 4.94 -3.63
N VAL A 102 5.79 5.65 -4.72
CA VAL A 102 5.03 6.81 -5.21
C VAL A 102 4.11 6.41 -6.33
N ILE A 103 2.83 6.77 -6.21
CA ILE A 103 1.84 6.61 -7.28
C ILE A 103 1.44 8.00 -7.81
N PHE A 104 1.40 8.15 -9.15
CA PHE A 104 1.10 9.41 -9.81
C PHE A 104 0.42 9.19 -11.16
N GLU A 105 -0.28 10.22 -11.65
CA GLU A 105 -0.98 10.18 -12.96
C GLU A 105 -0.33 11.02 -14.04
N ASP A 106 0.43 12.05 -13.68
CA ASP A 106 1.01 12.98 -14.64
C ASP A 106 1.89 12.28 -15.68
N ASP A 107 1.92 12.85 -16.89
CA ASP A 107 2.86 12.45 -17.94
C ASP A 107 4.23 13.09 -17.67
N LEU A 108 5.27 12.28 -17.70
CA LEU A 108 6.64 12.74 -17.42
C LEU A 108 7.36 13.33 -18.64
N LYS A 109 6.67 13.54 -19.79
CA LYS A 109 7.29 14.10 -21.01
C LYS A 109 7.93 15.46 -20.80
N ASP A 110 7.40 16.27 -19.88
CA ASP A 110 8.01 17.57 -19.58
C ASP A 110 9.35 17.45 -18.85
N PHE A 111 9.56 16.34 -18.12
CA PHE A 111 10.85 16.05 -17.48
C PHE A 111 11.99 15.88 -18.48
N ILE A 112 11.70 15.27 -19.65
CA ILE A 112 12.70 14.94 -20.66
C ILE A 112 13.39 16.22 -21.19
N LYS A 113 12.70 17.37 -21.15
CA LYS A 113 13.20 18.65 -21.68
C LYS A 113 14.33 19.27 -20.88
N TYR A 114 14.47 18.91 -19.59
CA TYR A 114 15.46 19.49 -18.67
C TYR A 114 16.60 18.52 -18.41
N LYS A 115 17.79 19.07 -18.14
CA LYS A 115 18.97 18.26 -17.75
C LYS A 115 18.77 17.61 -16.40
N ASN A 116 18.49 18.44 -15.39
CA ASN A 116 18.11 17.96 -14.07
C ASN A 116 16.72 18.54 -13.70
N ALA A 117 15.84 17.68 -13.19
CA ALA A 117 14.50 18.06 -12.78
C ALA A 117 14.03 17.25 -11.56
N MET A 118 13.14 17.86 -10.77
CA MET A 118 12.45 17.23 -9.66
C MET A 118 10.95 17.50 -9.78
N ALA A 119 10.15 16.45 -9.64
CA ALA A 119 8.70 16.61 -9.49
C ALA A 119 8.35 17.24 -8.16
N LEU A 120 7.44 18.20 -8.21
CA LEU A 120 6.90 18.91 -7.06
C LEU A 120 5.40 18.67 -6.95
N LYS A 121 4.93 18.43 -5.73
CA LYS A 121 3.48 18.37 -5.45
C LYS A 121 3.10 19.43 -4.45
N GLU A 122 2.01 20.13 -4.72
CA GLU A 122 1.41 21.04 -3.74
C GLU A 122 0.51 20.27 -2.78
N VAL A 123 0.71 20.46 -1.46
CA VAL A 123 -0.03 19.79 -0.40
C VAL A 123 -0.45 20.78 0.68
N GLU A 124 -1.56 20.50 1.38
CA GLU A 124 -2.06 21.35 2.47
C GLU A 124 -1.15 21.32 3.70
N ASN A 125 -0.54 20.17 4.00
CA ASN A 125 0.31 20.00 5.18
C ASN A 125 1.68 19.42 4.79
N PRO A 126 2.68 20.28 4.47
CA PRO A 126 3.98 19.85 3.97
C PRO A 126 4.97 19.40 5.05
N LYS A 127 4.67 19.55 6.35
CA LYS A 127 5.62 19.31 7.47
C LYS A 127 6.27 17.94 7.51
N ASN A 128 5.61 16.93 6.94
CA ASN A 128 6.10 15.55 6.95
C ASN A 128 6.95 15.19 5.73
N PHE A 129 7.24 16.15 4.85
CA PHE A 129 7.89 15.95 3.56
C PHE A 129 9.13 16.83 3.40
N GLY A 130 9.91 16.56 2.39
CA GLY A 130 10.93 17.47 1.90
C GLY A 130 10.26 18.69 1.23
N VAL A 131 10.30 19.85 1.87
CA VAL A 131 9.69 21.09 1.38
C VAL A 131 10.63 21.79 0.41
N VAL A 132 10.10 22.26 -0.72
CA VAL A 132 10.87 22.86 -1.81
C VAL A 132 10.46 24.29 -2.02
N VAL A 133 11.43 25.20 -2.20
CA VAL A 133 11.23 26.58 -2.61
C VAL A 133 11.77 26.76 -4.03
N VAL A 134 11.02 27.44 -4.89
CA VAL A 134 11.39 27.73 -6.27
C VAL A 134 11.41 29.24 -6.52
N ASP A 135 12.22 29.69 -7.49
CA ASP A 135 12.18 31.05 -8.01
C ASP A 135 11.10 31.22 -9.11
N ASP A 136 10.97 32.43 -9.66
CA ASP A 136 9.98 32.76 -10.70
C ASP A 136 10.17 31.96 -12.01
N GLU A 137 11.36 31.42 -12.22
CA GLU A 137 11.68 30.55 -13.36
C GLU A 137 11.49 29.05 -13.05
N ASN A 138 10.97 28.71 -11.87
CA ASN A 138 10.86 27.34 -11.35
C ASN A 138 12.21 26.64 -11.13
N ASN A 139 13.35 27.36 -10.95
CA ASN A 139 14.55 26.72 -10.43
C ASN A 139 14.37 26.48 -8.94
N ILE A 140 14.79 25.32 -8.47
CA ILE A 140 14.78 25.01 -7.03
C ILE A 140 15.88 25.82 -6.36
N THR A 141 15.50 26.59 -5.34
CA THR A 141 16.42 27.46 -4.58
C THR A 141 16.69 26.93 -3.18
N GLU A 142 15.78 26.14 -2.61
CA GLU A 142 15.94 25.56 -1.27
C GLU A 142 15.20 24.23 -1.15
N LEU A 143 15.81 23.27 -0.41
CA LEU A 143 15.20 22.00 -0.02
C LEU A 143 15.36 21.83 1.50
N GLN A 144 14.22 21.75 2.21
CA GLN A 144 14.14 21.60 3.67
C GLN A 144 13.57 20.22 4.01
N GLU A 145 14.29 19.39 4.74
CA GLU A 145 13.78 18.07 5.17
C GLU A 145 12.90 18.24 6.42
N LYS A 146 11.63 17.92 6.31
CA LYS A 146 10.60 17.92 7.37
C LYS A 146 10.67 19.14 8.32
N PRO A 147 10.58 20.36 7.80
CA PRO A 147 10.73 21.55 8.61
C PRO A 147 9.54 21.78 9.55
N ASN A 148 9.79 22.24 10.76
CA ASN A 148 8.72 22.65 11.68
C ASN A 148 7.92 23.86 11.14
N ASN A 149 8.58 24.77 10.44
CA ASN A 149 8.01 25.95 9.79
C ASN A 149 8.31 25.92 8.29
N PRO A 150 7.47 25.26 7.49
CA PRO A 150 7.68 25.15 6.04
C PRO A 150 7.56 26.51 5.35
N LYS A 151 8.49 26.80 4.43
CA LYS A 151 8.51 28.04 3.64
C LYS A 151 7.60 27.99 2.40
N SER A 152 7.11 26.81 2.06
CA SER A 152 6.31 26.55 0.86
C SER A 152 5.35 25.40 1.11
N ASN A 153 4.31 25.29 0.30
CA ASN A 153 3.43 24.12 0.22
C ASN A 153 3.86 23.12 -0.85
N LEU A 154 4.95 23.40 -1.57
CA LEU A 154 5.51 22.49 -2.55
C LEU A 154 6.42 21.48 -1.85
N ILE A 155 6.23 20.21 -2.18
CA ILE A 155 7.04 19.12 -1.63
C ILE A 155 7.73 18.36 -2.75
N ASN A 156 8.82 17.70 -2.39
CA ASN A 156 9.51 16.72 -3.22
C ASN A 156 8.60 15.51 -3.45
N ALA A 157 8.23 15.27 -4.70
CA ALA A 157 7.31 14.21 -5.08
C ALA A 157 7.98 12.83 -5.32
N GLY A 158 9.30 12.72 -5.13
CA GLY A 158 10.02 11.44 -5.27
C GLY A 158 10.22 10.97 -6.71
N ILE A 159 10.18 11.89 -7.67
CA ILE A 159 10.44 11.64 -9.09
C ILE A 159 11.45 12.66 -9.59
N TYR A 160 12.50 12.18 -10.25
CA TYR A 160 13.61 13.02 -10.68
C TYR A 160 14.10 12.63 -12.07
N LYS A 161 14.73 13.58 -12.74
CA LYS A 161 15.60 13.35 -13.89
C LYS A 161 16.99 13.91 -13.56
N PHE A 162 18.03 13.16 -13.86
CA PHE A 162 19.41 13.56 -13.65
C PHE A 162 20.29 13.31 -14.88
N GLU A 163 21.32 14.14 -15.06
CA GLU A 163 22.50 13.82 -15.84
C GLU A 163 23.42 12.86 -15.06
N PRO A 164 24.28 12.05 -15.70
CA PRO A 164 25.22 11.13 -15.01
C PRO A 164 26.16 11.80 -14.02
N GLU A 165 26.35 13.12 -14.10
CA GLU A 165 27.15 13.93 -13.18
C GLU A 165 26.69 13.77 -11.71
N ILE A 166 25.43 13.43 -11.46
CA ILE A 166 24.90 13.16 -10.13
C ILE A 166 25.66 12.04 -9.40
N PHE A 167 26.19 11.07 -10.12
CA PHE A 167 26.95 9.97 -9.53
C PHE A 167 28.26 10.43 -8.90
N GLU A 168 28.91 11.46 -9.46
CA GLU A 168 30.13 12.02 -8.86
C GLU A 168 29.80 12.78 -7.57
N ILE A 169 28.68 13.53 -7.57
CA ILE A 169 28.19 14.19 -6.36
C ILE A 169 27.87 13.16 -5.27
N LEU A 170 27.13 12.10 -5.62
CA LEU A 170 26.72 11.06 -4.67
C LEU A 170 27.89 10.32 -4.02
N LYS A 171 29.04 10.19 -4.68
CA LYS A 171 30.24 9.57 -4.11
C LYS A 171 30.82 10.36 -2.92
N ASP A 172 30.67 11.69 -2.96
CA ASP A 172 31.23 12.59 -1.96
C ASP A 172 30.26 12.85 -0.79
N ILE A 173 28.98 12.43 -0.92
CA ILE A 173 27.98 12.55 0.15
C ILE A 173 28.31 11.61 1.30
N LYS A 174 28.46 12.17 2.50
CA LYS A 174 28.67 11.41 3.73
C LYS A 174 27.36 10.87 4.26
N PRO A 175 27.37 9.68 4.89
CA PRO A 175 26.17 9.18 5.56
C PRO A 175 25.65 10.17 6.62
N SER A 176 24.31 10.31 6.67
CA SER A 176 23.60 11.10 7.67
C SER A 176 23.79 10.52 9.09
N GLU A 177 23.30 11.20 10.13
CA GLU A 177 23.29 10.70 11.52
C GLU A 177 22.58 9.32 11.64
N ARG A 178 21.70 8.98 10.69
CA ARG A 178 21.05 7.67 10.60
C ARG A 178 21.88 6.60 9.90
N GLY A 179 23.09 6.94 9.43
CA GLY A 179 23.96 6.05 8.65
C GLY A 179 23.54 5.87 7.18
N GLU A 180 22.64 6.71 6.67
CA GLU A 180 22.08 6.65 5.32
C GLU A 180 22.68 7.70 4.39
N VAL A 181 22.97 7.34 3.14
CA VAL A 181 23.34 8.29 2.08
C VAL A 181 22.06 8.76 1.39
N GLU A 182 21.69 10.01 1.65
CA GLU A 182 20.42 10.57 1.20
C GLU A 182 20.55 11.24 -0.18
N LEU A 183 19.60 10.94 -1.09
CA LEU A 183 19.54 11.59 -2.40
C LEU A 183 19.29 13.10 -2.27
N THR A 184 18.52 13.50 -1.25
CA THR A 184 18.22 14.91 -0.96
C THR A 184 19.46 15.73 -0.65
N ASP A 185 20.53 15.12 -0.11
CA ASP A 185 21.78 15.84 0.15
C ASP A 185 22.55 16.09 -1.17
N ALA A 186 22.57 15.13 -2.09
CA ALA A 186 23.12 15.36 -3.42
C ALA A 186 22.32 16.43 -4.21
N ILE A 187 21.00 16.44 -4.07
CA ILE A 187 20.14 17.47 -4.69
C ILE A 187 20.46 18.85 -4.13
N LYS A 188 20.74 19.01 -2.84
CA LYS A 188 21.17 20.29 -2.26
C LYS A 188 22.46 20.84 -2.90
N GLU A 189 23.37 19.97 -3.33
CA GLU A 189 24.57 20.41 -4.07
C GLU A 189 24.17 20.96 -5.46
N LEU A 190 23.27 20.28 -6.19
CA LEU A 190 22.75 20.80 -7.47
C LEU A 190 21.99 22.13 -7.31
N VAL A 191 21.32 22.33 -6.18
CA VAL A 191 20.57 23.57 -5.88
C VAL A 191 21.50 24.77 -5.73
N LYS A 192 22.71 24.60 -5.17
CA LYS A 192 23.70 25.70 -5.01
C LYS A 192 23.99 26.39 -6.35
N ASP A 193 24.07 25.64 -7.43
CA ASP A 193 24.39 26.14 -8.77
C ASP A 193 23.13 26.45 -9.62
N LYS A 194 21.93 26.38 -9.05
CA LYS A 194 20.63 26.50 -9.75
C LYS A 194 20.48 25.55 -10.95
N LYS A 195 21.03 24.35 -10.82
CA LYS A 195 21.08 23.36 -11.91
C LYS A 195 19.88 22.41 -11.96
N ILE A 196 18.86 22.61 -11.13
CA ILE A 196 17.69 21.71 -11.05
C ILE A 196 16.36 22.45 -11.17
N LYS A 197 15.51 22.00 -12.07
CA LYS A 197 14.14 22.54 -12.29
C LYS A 197 13.10 21.83 -11.43
N GLY A 198 12.20 22.60 -10.82
CA GLY A 198 10.99 22.08 -10.21
C GLY A 198 9.86 21.96 -11.24
N ILE A 199 9.26 20.78 -11.36
CA ILE A 199 8.13 20.54 -12.27
C ILE A 199 6.92 20.12 -11.45
N LYS A 200 5.89 20.96 -11.44
CA LYS A 200 4.69 20.74 -10.63
C LYS A 200 3.82 19.64 -11.25
N LEU A 201 3.48 18.63 -10.45
CA LEU A 201 2.49 17.62 -10.78
C LEU A 201 1.08 18.15 -10.50
N ASN A 202 0.20 18.07 -11.50
CA ASN A 202 -1.18 18.53 -11.40
C ASN A 202 -2.17 17.40 -11.12
N GLY A 203 -1.88 16.18 -11.60
CA GLY A 203 -2.69 14.99 -11.42
C GLY A 203 -2.62 14.41 -10.02
N TYR A 204 -3.17 13.22 -9.86
CA TYR A 204 -3.06 12.47 -8.63
C TYR A 204 -1.60 12.13 -8.29
N TRP A 205 -1.27 12.26 -7.02
CA TRP A 205 0.01 11.85 -6.46
C TRP A 205 -0.20 11.38 -5.02
N ASN A 206 0.44 10.29 -4.64
CA ASN A 206 0.44 9.81 -3.27
C ASN A 206 1.74 9.05 -2.97
N ASP A 207 2.39 9.38 -1.86
CA ASP A 207 3.45 8.58 -1.22
C ASP A 207 2.77 7.57 -0.28
N ILE A 208 2.86 6.29 -0.63
CA ILE A 208 2.24 5.21 0.15
C ILE A 208 3.05 4.95 1.41
N GLY A 209 2.92 5.82 2.38
CA GLY A 209 3.67 5.77 3.65
C GLY A 209 2.94 5.08 4.80
N ARG A 210 1.63 4.96 4.76
CA ARG A 210 0.77 4.52 5.86
C ARG A 210 -0.37 3.63 5.35
N PRO A 211 -0.98 2.78 6.19
CA PRO A 211 -2.05 1.87 5.75
C PRO A 211 -3.24 2.56 5.06
N TRP A 212 -3.66 3.71 5.53
CA TRP A 212 -4.77 4.45 4.91
C TRP A 212 -4.42 5.07 3.56
N ASP A 213 -3.13 5.34 3.27
CA ASP A 213 -2.70 5.79 1.95
C ASP A 213 -2.97 4.70 0.91
N ILE A 214 -2.82 3.42 1.29
CA ILE A 214 -3.16 2.26 0.44
C ILE A 214 -4.66 2.27 0.10
N LEU A 215 -5.54 2.44 1.10
CA LEU A 215 -7.00 2.47 0.88
C LEU A 215 -7.44 3.70 0.08
N ASN A 216 -6.82 4.86 0.32
CA ASN A 216 -7.09 6.08 -0.44
C ASN A 216 -6.68 5.91 -1.92
N ALA A 217 -5.49 5.39 -2.17
CA ALA A 217 -5.03 5.10 -3.53
C ALA A 217 -5.91 4.02 -4.21
N ASN A 218 -6.29 2.97 -3.46
CA ASN A 218 -7.21 1.96 -3.96
C ASN A 218 -8.54 2.57 -4.40
N THR A 219 -9.13 3.43 -3.57
CA THR A 219 -10.37 4.15 -3.88
C THR A 219 -10.20 5.03 -5.11
N TYR A 220 -9.07 5.71 -5.23
CA TYR A 220 -8.79 6.58 -6.37
C TYR A 220 -8.74 5.82 -7.69
N PHE A 221 -7.98 4.74 -7.76
CA PHE A 221 -7.86 3.95 -9.00
C PHE A 221 -9.11 3.16 -9.35
N LEU A 222 -9.92 2.81 -8.35
CA LEU A 222 -11.17 2.09 -8.59
C LEU A 222 -12.27 2.99 -9.19
N LYS A 223 -12.26 4.30 -8.96
CA LYS A 223 -13.36 5.18 -9.41
C LYS A 223 -13.56 5.18 -10.93
N ASP A 224 -12.48 4.99 -11.70
CA ASP A 224 -12.47 5.10 -13.17
C ASP A 224 -12.43 3.73 -13.88
N ILE A 225 -12.50 2.62 -13.14
CA ILE A 225 -12.60 1.29 -13.77
C ILE A 225 -13.88 1.20 -14.60
N LYS A 226 -13.83 0.42 -15.67
CA LYS A 226 -15.01 0.10 -16.50
C LYS A 226 -15.46 -1.32 -16.22
N THR A 227 -16.77 -1.53 -16.24
CA THR A 227 -17.36 -2.87 -16.06
C THR A 227 -16.78 -3.86 -17.08
N ASN A 228 -16.27 -4.97 -16.57
CA ASN A 228 -15.75 -6.08 -17.37
C ASN A 228 -16.00 -7.39 -16.63
N ILE A 229 -17.05 -8.12 -17.03
CA ILE A 229 -17.48 -9.36 -16.39
C ILE A 229 -17.13 -10.52 -17.30
N LYS A 230 -16.09 -11.29 -16.90
CA LYS A 230 -15.65 -12.52 -17.58
C LYS A 230 -15.84 -13.77 -16.72
N GLY A 231 -16.09 -13.59 -15.42
CA GLY A 231 -16.32 -14.68 -14.48
C GLY A 231 -17.76 -15.21 -14.53
N GLU A 232 -18.00 -16.26 -13.78
CA GLU A 232 -19.31 -16.94 -13.69
C GLU A 232 -20.25 -16.19 -12.73
N ILE A 233 -21.47 -15.92 -13.19
CA ILE A 233 -22.50 -15.23 -12.42
C ILE A 233 -23.67 -16.20 -12.16
N GLY A 234 -23.94 -16.45 -10.89
CA GLY A 234 -25.02 -17.30 -10.43
C GLY A 234 -26.42 -16.68 -10.59
N LYS A 235 -27.44 -17.46 -10.27
CA LYS A 235 -28.85 -17.02 -10.34
C LYS A 235 -29.14 -15.89 -9.35
N ASN A 236 -29.90 -14.88 -9.76
CA ASN A 236 -30.33 -13.74 -8.95
C ASN A 236 -29.16 -12.92 -8.34
N VAL A 237 -28.01 -12.93 -8.95
CA VAL A 237 -26.91 -12.01 -8.58
C VAL A 237 -27.25 -10.61 -9.08
N VAL A 238 -27.09 -9.61 -8.23
CA VAL A 238 -27.24 -8.20 -8.57
C VAL A 238 -25.84 -7.59 -8.68
N VAL A 239 -25.54 -6.92 -9.81
CA VAL A 239 -24.30 -6.18 -10.01
C VAL A 239 -24.67 -4.74 -10.35
N GLU A 240 -24.24 -3.80 -9.51
CA GLU A 240 -24.48 -2.36 -9.67
C GLU A 240 -23.16 -1.59 -9.75
N GLY A 241 -23.13 -0.52 -10.56
CA GLY A 241 -21.92 0.29 -10.77
C GLY A 241 -20.83 -0.41 -11.58
N ASN A 242 -19.61 0.10 -11.51
CA ASN A 242 -18.47 -0.41 -12.27
C ASN A 242 -17.80 -1.59 -11.54
N VAL A 243 -17.83 -2.77 -12.15
CA VAL A 243 -17.29 -4.00 -11.53
C VAL A 243 -16.42 -4.76 -12.54
N ILE A 244 -15.23 -5.18 -12.11
CA ILE A 244 -14.40 -6.13 -12.84
C ILE A 244 -14.52 -7.50 -12.16
N ILE A 245 -14.97 -8.51 -12.92
CA ILE A 245 -14.98 -9.91 -12.48
C ILE A 245 -14.15 -10.70 -13.49
N GLU A 246 -12.95 -11.13 -13.06
CA GLU A 246 -12.01 -11.80 -13.94
C GLU A 246 -12.47 -13.21 -14.32
N GLU A 247 -11.94 -13.71 -15.42
CA GLU A 247 -12.13 -15.10 -15.86
C GLU A 247 -11.68 -16.08 -14.76
N GLY A 248 -12.49 -17.11 -14.48
CA GLY A 248 -12.27 -18.08 -13.40
C GLY A 248 -12.71 -17.61 -12.01
N ALA A 249 -13.23 -16.39 -11.86
CA ALA A 249 -13.93 -15.96 -10.65
C ALA A 249 -15.40 -16.41 -10.71
N THR A 250 -16.00 -16.67 -9.55
CA THR A 250 -17.41 -17.13 -9.45
C THR A 250 -18.19 -16.31 -8.44
N VAL A 251 -19.30 -15.72 -8.85
CA VAL A 251 -20.27 -15.08 -7.94
C VAL A 251 -21.51 -15.96 -7.84
N LYS A 252 -21.74 -16.54 -6.65
CA LYS A 252 -22.84 -17.47 -6.38
C LYS A 252 -24.18 -16.76 -6.18
N ALA A 253 -25.25 -17.55 -6.30
CA ALA A 253 -26.63 -17.08 -6.28
C ALA A 253 -26.97 -16.13 -5.11
N ASN A 254 -27.86 -15.17 -5.41
CA ASN A 254 -28.41 -14.18 -4.48
C ASN A 254 -27.36 -13.28 -3.81
N SER A 255 -26.16 -13.14 -4.38
CA SER A 255 -25.15 -12.17 -3.93
C SER A 255 -25.35 -10.81 -4.57
N VAL A 256 -24.91 -9.76 -3.89
CA VAL A 256 -24.96 -8.37 -4.38
C VAL A 256 -23.54 -7.83 -4.48
N ILE A 257 -23.21 -7.23 -5.62
CA ILE A 257 -21.91 -6.58 -5.87
C ILE A 257 -22.18 -5.13 -6.24
N GLU A 258 -21.80 -4.20 -5.37
CA GLU A 258 -21.82 -2.77 -5.65
C GLU A 258 -20.40 -2.28 -6.00
N GLY A 259 -20.26 -1.74 -7.19
CA GLY A 259 -19.00 -1.15 -7.65
C GLY A 259 -18.76 0.28 -7.11
N PRO A 260 -17.54 0.79 -7.25
CA PRO A 260 -16.44 0.14 -7.93
C PRO A 260 -15.85 -1.03 -7.13
N ALA A 261 -15.66 -2.18 -7.79
CA ALA A 261 -15.09 -3.38 -7.17
C ALA A 261 -14.32 -4.24 -8.18
N ILE A 262 -13.29 -4.94 -7.71
CA ILE A 262 -12.53 -5.91 -8.51
C ILE A 262 -12.58 -7.27 -7.82
N ILE A 263 -12.96 -8.30 -8.57
CA ILE A 263 -12.98 -9.69 -8.17
C ILE A 263 -12.02 -10.45 -9.09
N LYS A 264 -10.86 -10.83 -8.56
CA LYS A 264 -9.76 -11.44 -9.30
C LYS A 264 -10.00 -12.94 -9.56
N LYS A 265 -9.21 -13.48 -10.47
CA LYS A 265 -9.23 -14.90 -10.89
C LYS A 265 -9.27 -15.86 -9.69
N GLY A 266 -10.12 -16.88 -9.77
CA GLY A 266 -10.28 -17.90 -8.73
C GLY A 266 -10.99 -17.44 -7.47
N ALA A 267 -11.36 -16.16 -7.35
CA ALA A 267 -12.12 -15.67 -6.22
C ALA A 267 -13.56 -16.20 -6.28
N ILE A 268 -14.11 -16.53 -5.10
CA ILE A 268 -15.48 -17.04 -4.95
C ILE A 268 -16.23 -16.11 -4.01
N VAL A 269 -17.38 -15.60 -4.47
CA VAL A 269 -18.29 -14.73 -3.69
C VAL A 269 -19.64 -15.42 -3.50
N GLY A 270 -20.13 -15.46 -2.28
CA GLY A 270 -21.44 -15.96 -1.95
C GLY A 270 -21.52 -17.47 -1.63
N PRO A 271 -22.76 -18.02 -1.54
CA PRO A 271 -24.05 -17.34 -1.81
C PRO A 271 -24.41 -16.27 -0.78
N LEU A 272 -25.35 -15.38 -1.11
CA LEU A 272 -25.87 -14.35 -0.19
C LEU A 272 -24.80 -13.40 0.36
N ALA A 273 -23.69 -13.22 -0.34
CA ALA A 273 -22.64 -12.28 0.07
C ALA A 273 -22.90 -10.86 -0.47
N TYR A 274 -22.40 -9.86 0.24
CA TYR A 274 -22.50 -8.47 -0.15
C TYR A 274 -21.13 -7.83 -0.27
N ILE A 275 -20.74 -7.49 -1.50
CA ILE A 275 -19.50 -6.76 -1.80
C ILE A 275 -19.86 -5.32 -2.10
N ARG A 276 -19.33 -4.40 -1.33
CA ARG A 276 -19.62 -2.98 -1.42
C ARG A 276 -18.48 -2.20 -2.09
N PRO A 277 -18.72 -0.92 -2.44
CA PRO A 277 -17.77 -0.09 -3.18
C PRO A 277 -16.38 -0.04 -2.58
N ASN A 278 -15.40 0.19 -3.47
CA ASN A 278 -13.96 0.31 -3.17
C ASN A 278 -13.31 -0.99 -2.64
N THR A 279 -13.89 -2.14 -2.98
CA THR A 279 -13.41 -3.45 -2.54
C THR A 279 -12.62 -4.16 -3.64
N VAL A 280 -11.49 -4.74 -3.25
CA VAL A 280 -10.68 -5.62 -4.11
C VAL A 280 -10.56 -6.98 -3.45
N LEU A 281 -11.03 -8.01 -4.13
CA LEU A 281 -10.81 -9.41 -3.79
C LEU A 281 -9.73 -9.96 -4.71
N MET A 282 -8.53 -10.22 -4.14
CA MET A 282 -7.41 -10.77 -4.90
C MET A 282 -7.62 -12.25 -5.24
N GLU A 283 -6.67 -12.84 -5.94
CA GLU A 283 -6.79 -14.20 -6.47
C GLU A 283 -7.08 -15.24 -5.39
N ASN A 284 -7.99 -16.17 -5.70
CA ASN A 284 -8.39 -17.30 -4.86
C ASN A 284 -8.98 -16.91 -3.50
N THR A 285 -9.49 -15.69 -3.34
CA THR A 285 -10.18 -15.29 -2.11
C THR A 285 -11.54 -15.97 -2.03
N PHE A 286 -12.04 -16.15 -0.82
CA PHE A 286 -13.38 -16.67 -0.59
C PHE A 286 -14.16 -15.77 0.37
N VAL A 287 -15.21 -15.12 -0.11
CA VAL A 287 -16.19 -14.41 0.72
C VAL A 287 -17.48 -15.21 0.67
N GLY A 288 -17.79 -15.91 1.76
CA GLY A 288 -18.86 -16.90 1.78
C GLY A 288 -20.21 -16.37 2.24
N ASN A 289 -21.05 -17.31 2.68
CA ASN A 289 -22.45 -17.05 2.99
C ASN A 289 -22.68 -15.91 3.99
N SER A 290 -23.55 -14.97 3.63
CA SER A 290 -23.97 -13.83 4.46
C SER A 290 -22.80 -13.02 5.03
N SER A 291 -21.70 -12.94 4.29
CA SER A 291 -20.56 -12.09 4.64
C SER A 291 -20.59 -10.80 3.82
N GLU A 292 -20.22 -9.70 4.46
CA GLU A 292 -20.14 -8.36 3.85
C GLU A 292 -18.69 -7.87 3.86
N VAL A 293 -18.22 -7.36 2.70
CA VAL A 293 -16.91 -6.73 2.56
C VAL A 293 -17.08 -5.36 1.92
N LYS A 294 -16.49 -4.32 2.53
CA LYS A 294 -16.63 -2.93 2.11
C LYS A 294 -15.29 -2.18 2.18
N GLY A 295 -14.95 -1.42 1.14
CA GLY A 295 -13.81 -0.49 1.16
C GLY A 295 -12.48 -1.14 1.53
N SER A 296 -12.30 -2.41 1.16
CA SER A 296 -11.23 -3.25 1.70
C SER A 296 -10.42 -3.93 0.60
N ILE A 297 -9.18 -4.24 0.91
CA ILE A 297 -8.33 -5.09 0.08
C ILE A 297 -8.15 -6.43 0.79
N ILE A 298 -8.65 -7.49 0.17
CA ILE A 298 -8.49 -8.87 0.64
C ILE A 298 -7.44 -9.54 -0.23
N MET A 299 -6.29 -9.85 0.33
CA MET A 299 -5.17 -10.41 -0.42
C MET A 299 -5.35 -11.91 -0.70
N LYS A 300 -4.48 -12.46 -1.55
CA LYS A 300 -4.58 -13.81 -2.12
C LYS A 300 -4.88 -14.91 -1.10
N ASN A 301 -5.67 -15.89 -1.51
CA ASN A 301 -6.01 -17.11 -0.77
C ASN A 301 -6.70 -16.87 0.59
N THR A 302 -7.11 -15.65 0.92
CA THR A 302 -7.79 -15.34 2.20
C THR A 302 -9.26 -15.73 2.14
N LYS A 303 -9.77 -16.26 3.26
CA LYS A 303 -11.11 -16.81 3.38
C LYS A 303 -11.91 -16.10 4.48
N ILE A 304 -13.11 -15.62 4.13
CA ILE A 304 -14.10 -14.98 5.02
C ILE A 304 -15.43 -15.76 4.84
N PRO A 305 -15.52 -16.99 5.34
CA PRO A 305 -16.52 -17.95 4.84
C PRO A 305 -17.94 -17.73 5.34
N HIS A 306 -18.18 -17.13 6.51
CA HIS A 306 -19.50 -17.13 7.14
C HIS A 306 -19.78 -15.89 7.97
N LEU A 307 -20.97 -15.25 7.76
CA LEU A 307 -21.60 -14.28 8.67
C LEU A 307 -20.65 -13.19 9.20
N SER A 308 -19.71 -12.73 8.39
CA SER A 308 -18.66 -11.84 8.82
C SER A 308 -18.79 -10.46 8.19
N TYR A 309 -18.29 -9.43 8.87
CA TYR A 309 -18.17 -8.07 8.32
C TYR A 309 -16.73 -7.62 8.27
N VAL A 310 -16.27 -7.20 7.09
CA VAL A 310 -14.93 -6.63 6.89
C VAL A 310 -15.07 -5.26 6.22
N GLY A 311 -14.83 -4.20 7.00
CA GLY A 311 -14.98 -2.82 6.54
C GLY A 311 -13.68 -2.02 6.61
N ASP A 312 -13.37 -1.28 5.53
CA ASP A 312 -12.26 -0.32 5.43
C ASP A 312 -10.93 -0.90 5.96
N SER A 313 -10.63 -2.14 5.55
CA SER A 313 -9.56 -2.99 6.09
C SER A 313 -8.58 -3.46 5.02
N ILE A 314 -7.37 -3.81 5.44
CA ILE A 314 -6.38 -4.46 4.57
C ILE A 314 -6.04 -5.81 5.20
N ILE A 315 -6.41 -6.89 4.53
CA ILE A 315 -6.24 -8.26 5.02
C ILE A 315 -5.16 -8.94 4.18
N GLY A 316 -4.12 -9.44 4.84
CA GLY A 316 -3.00 -10.14 4.22
C GLY A 316 -3.37 -11.45 3.53
N GLU A 317 -2.37 -12.16 3.04
CA GLU A 317 -2.56 -13.43 2.32
C GLU A 317 -2.79 -14.61 3.27
N ASN A 318 -3.48 -15.64 2.76
CA ASN A 318 -3.70 -16.92 3.43
C ASN A 318 -4.39 -16.80 4.82
N CYS A 319 -5.12 -15.71 5.08
CA CYS A 319 -5.88 -15.56 6.32
C CYS A 319 -7.16 -16.40 6.28
N ASN A 320 -7.65 -16.80 7.46
CA ASN A 320 -8.91 -17.53 7.57
C ASN A 320 -9.74 -17.03 8.75
N PHE A 321 -10.88 -16.44 8.47
CA PHE A 321 -11.80 -15.89 9.45
C PHE A 321 -12.77 -16.96 9.92
N GLY A 322 -12.86 -17.15 11.24
CA GLY A 322 -13.93 -17.92 11.85
C GLY A 322 -15.28 -17.22 11.68
N CYS A 323 -16.36 -17.99 11.81
CA CYS A 323 -17.72 -17.49 11.68
C CYS A 323 -17.97 -16.28 12.60
N ASN A 324 -18.68 -15.26 12.08
CA ASN A 324 -19.03 -14.04 12.79
C ASN A 324 -17.80 -13.23 13.27
N THR A 325 -16.76 -13.16 12.44
CA THR A 325 -15.64 -12.26 12.67
C THR A 325 -15.98 -10.86 12.15
N ILE A 326 -15.78 -9.83 12.99
CA ILE A 326 -16.17 -8.44 12.71
C ILE A 326 -14.95 -7.53 12.78
N THR A 327 -14.75 -6.68 11.77
CA THR A 327 -13.78 -5.58 11.83
C THR A 327 -14.53 -4.26 12.02
N ALA A 328 -14.58 -3.74 13.24
CA ALA A 328 -15.12 -2.41 13.48
C ALA A 328 -14.21 -1.35 12.82
N ASN A 329 -14.80 -0.38 12.15
CA ASN A 329 -14.07 0.60 11.33
C ASN A 329 -14.38 2.05 11.69
N LEU A 330 -15.26 2.31 12.66
CA LEU A 330 -15.72 3.64 13.08
C LEU A 330 -15.64 3.77 14.60
N ARG A 331 -15.14 4.90 15.06
CA ARG A 331 -15.16 5.26 16.48
C ARG A 331 -16.55 5.78 16.89
N PHE A 332 -16.91 5.63 18.18
CA PHE A 332 -18.17 6.14 18.72
C PHE A 332 -18.29 7.68 18.69
N ASP A 333 -17.16 8.38 18.73
CA ASP A 333 -17.09 9.83 18.71
C ASP A 333 -16.92 10.43 17.31
N ASP A 334 -17.02 9.61 16.26
CA ASP A 334 -16.88 9.96 14.84
C ASP A 334 -15.53 10.62 14.45
N LYS A 335 -14.56 10.69 15.36
CA LYS A 335 -13.22 11.24 15.08
C LYS A 335 -12.37 10.29 14.27
N PRO A 336 -11.26 10.79 13.67
CA PRO A 336 -10.28 9.94 13.00
C PRO A 336 -9.80 8.79 13.88
N VAL A 337 -9.63 7.62 13.28
CA VAL A 337 -9.13 6.45 13.97
C VAL A 337 -7.65 6.66 14.30
N LYS A 338 -7.23 6.28 15.52
CA LYS A 338 -5.82 6.35 15.93
C LYS A 338 -5.14 5.02 15.67
N VAL A 339 -4.01 5.06 14.99
CA VAL A 339 -3.20 3.88 14.62
C VAL A 339 -1.81 4.02 15.21
N ASN A 340 -1.24 2.93 15.69
CA ASN A 340 0.15 2.91 16.14
C ASN A 340 1.09 2.82 14.92
N ILE A 341 1.92 3.82 14.71
CA ILE A 341 2.96 3.84 13.68
C ILE A 341 4.32 4.01 14.38
N GLU A 342 5.13 2.96 14.36
CA GLU A 342 6.47 2.95 14.97
C GLU A 342 6.50 3.37 16.47
N GLY A 343 5.45 3.02 17.22
CA GLY A 343 5.31 3.34 18.62
C GLY A 343 4.43 4.55 18.93
N ASP A 344 4.20 5.42 17.96
CA ASP A 344 3.40 6.63 18.11
C ASP A 344 1.93 6.42 17.70
N LYS A 345 0.99 6.97 18.47
CA LYS A 345 -0.44 7.01 18.11
C LYS A 345 -0.70 8.17 17.14
N VAL A 346 -0.85 7.84 15.86
CA VAL A 346 -1.09 8.80 14.77
C VAL A 346 -2.57 8.82 14.38
N GLU A 347 -3.14 9.99 14.15
CA GLU A 347 -4.47 10.11 13.58
C GLU A 347 -4.47 9.72 12.10
N SER A 348 -5.41 8.86 11.72
CA SER A 348 -5.59 8.37 10.36
C SER A 348 -6.79 9.03 9.68
N VAL A 349 -7.64 8.23 9.06
CA VAL A 349 -8.92 8.64 8.45
C VAL A 349 -10.09 8.34 9.39
N ARG A 350 -11.28 8.91 9.12
CA ARG A 350 -12.49 8.71 9.93
C ARG A 350 -12.91 7.24 10.03
N LYS A 351 -12.76 6.46 8.97
CA LYS A 351 -13.07 5.03 8.94
C LYS A 351 -11.84 4.22 8.56
N LEU A 352 -11.39 3.38 9.48
CA LEU A 352 -10.31 2.42 9.25
C LEU A 352 -10.57 1.19 10.12
N GLY A 353 -10.66 0.04 9.49
CA GLY A 353 -10.82 -1.24 10.16
C GLY A 353 -9.49 -1.82 10.63
N VAL A 354 -9.25 -3.09 10.34
CA VAL A 354 -8.04 -3.80 10.74
C VAL A 354 -6.98 -3.77 9.64
N VAL A 355 -5.72 -3.68 10.03
CA VAL A 355 -4.56 -3.91 9.16
C VAL A 355 -3.92 -5.23 9.57
N MET A 356 -4.10 -6.26 8.77
CA MET A 356 -3.74 -7.63 9.11
C MET A 356 -2.63 -8.17 8.21
N GLY A 357 -1.59 -8.73 8.81
CA GLY A 357 -0.53 -9.47 8.11
C GLY A 357 -1.01 -10.82 7.56
N ASP A 358 -0.09 -11.61 7.08
CA ASP A 358 -0.39 -12.88 6.42
C ASP A 358 -0.58 -14.05 7.40
N ASN A 359 -1.27 -15.11 6.95
CA ASN A 359 -1.45 -16.37 7.67
C ASN A 359 -2.15 -16.23 9.05
N VAL A 360 -3.01 -15.23 9.21
CA VAL A 360 -3.77 -15.03 10.44
C VAL A 360 -5.01 -15.92 10.44
N LYS A 361 -5.27 -16.59 11.56
CA LYS A 361 -6.48 -17.41 11.75
C LYS A 361 -7.28 -16.91 12.93
N THR A 362 -8.56 -16.68 12.74
CA THR A 362 -9.47 -16.33 13.85
C THR A 362 -10.40 -17.51 14.17
N GLY A 363 -10.70 -17.67 15.45
CA GLY A 363 -11.82 -18.48 15.91
C GLY A 363 -13.15 -17.79 15.59
N VAL A 364 -14.26 -18.39 16.06
CA VAL A 364 -15.60 -17.81 15.88
C VAL A 364 -15.81 -16.59 16.77
N GLN A 365 -16.66 -15.64 16.34
CA GLN A 365 -17.07 -14.45 17.11
C GLN A 365 -15.90 -13.58 17.59
N VAL A 366 -14.92 -13.36 16.72
CA VAL A 366 -13.81 -12.43 17.00
C VAL A 366 -14.18 -11.04 16.53
N SER A 367 -13.90 -10.03 17.34
CA SER A 367 -14.12 -8.62 17.00
C SER A 367 -12.82 -7.85 17.09
N PHE A 368 -12.51 -7.09 16.04
CA PHE A 368 -11.37 -6.16 15.99
C PHE A 368 -11.85 -4.73 16.13
N MET A 369 -11.23 -3.95 17.01
CA MET A 369 -11.51 -2.52 17.14
C MET A 369 -10.85 -1.71 16.01
N PRO A 370 -11.37 -0.49 15.70
CA PRO A 370 -10.86 0.33 14.60
C PRO A 370 -9.37 0.62 14.70
N GLY A 371 -8.65 0.44 13.60
CA GLY A 371 -7.22 0.77 13.46
C GLY A 371 -6.24 -0.21 14.10
N VAL A 372 -6.73 -1.34 14.63
CA VAL A 372 -5.87 -2.40 15.18
C VAL A 372 -5.01 -3.01 14.08
N LYS A 373 -3.75 -3.30 14.41
CA LYS A 373 -2.81 -4.04 13.57
C LYS A 373 -2.60 -5.45 14.11
N VAL A 374 -2.63 -6.44 13.22
CA VAL A 374 -2.41 -7.86 13.60
C VAL A 374 -1.24 -8.40 12.79
N GLY A 375 -0.16 -8.77 13.47
CA GLY A 375 1.04 -9.36 12.87
C GLY A 375 0.76 -10.67 12.15
N SER A 376 1.66 -11.03 11.24
CA SER A 376 1.54 -12.30 10.49
C SER A 376 1.67 -13.51 11.40
N ASN A 377 1.09 -14.64 10.97
CA ASN A 377 1.13 -15.94 11.66
C ASN A 377 0.45 -15.95 13.05
N CYS A 378 -0.50 -15.03 13.30
CA CYS A 378 -1.24 -14.98 14.55
C CYS A 378 -2.44 -15.92 14.55
N TRP A 379 -2.75 -16.47 15.71
CA TRP A 379 -3.99 -17.18 15.99
C TRP A 379 -4.80 -16.42 17.03
N ILE A 380 -6.06 -16.17 16.75
CA ILE A 380 -6.98 -15.47 17.63
C ILE A 380 -8.07 -16.45 18.05
N GLY A 381 -8.15 -16.75 19.33
CA GLY A 381 -9.14 -17.67 19.88
C GLY A 381 -10.57 -17.14 19.75
N ALA A 382 -11.55 -18.05 19.90
CA ALA A 382 -12.96 -17.69 19.82
C ALA A 382 -13.37 -16.65 20.90
N ASN A 383 -14.39 -15.82 20.58
CA ASN A 383 -14.95 -14.80 21.47
C ASN A 383 -13.95 -13.73 21.96
N CYS A 384 -12.86 -13.51 21.25
CA CYS A 384 -11.91 -12.47 21.58
C CYS A 384 -12.33 -11.10 21.03
N LEU A 385 -12.25 -10.08 21.89
CA LEU A 385 -12.25 -8.67 21.49
C LEU A 385 -10.80 -8.18 21.44
N ILE A 386 -10.35 -7.77 20.24
CA ILE A 386 -8.99 -7.30 20.00
C ILE A 386 -9.02 -5.77 19.91
N GLY A 387 -8.58 -5.10 20.96
CA GLY A 387 -8.54 -3.63 21.07
C GLY A 387 -7.15 -3.02 20.96
N GLU A 388 -6.11 -3.85 20.94
CA GLU A 388 -4.72 -3.45 20.84
C GLU A 388 -4.01 -4.23 19.72
N ASP A 389 -2.87 -3.71 19.26
CA ASP A 389 -2.08 -4.37 18.23
C ASP A 389 -1.59 -5.74 18.72
N VAL A 390 -1.59 -6.70 17.82
CA VAL A 390 -1.13 -8.08 18.10
C VAL A 390 0.18 -8.31 17.35
N GLU A 391 1.21 -8.68 18.09
CA GLU A 391 2.53 -8.94 17.52
C GLU A 391 2.55 -10.22 16.69
N ARG A 392 3.49 -10.27 15.73
CA ARG A 392 3.70 -11.41 14.86
C ARG A 392 3.86 -12.73 15.63
N GLY A 393 3.17 -13.79 15.18
CA GLY A 393 3.28 -15.14 15.75
C GLY A 393 2.55 -15.34 17.07
N ALA A 394 1.78 -14.35 17.53
CA ALA A 394 1.07 -14.46 18.80
C ALA A 394 -0.16 -15.39 18.71
N PHE A 395 -0.45 -16.08 19.81
CA PHE A 395 -1.73 -16.73 20.06
C PHE A 395 -2.49 -15.98 21.15
N VAL A 396 -3.56 -15.30 20.77
CA VAL A 396 -4.43 -14.54 21.67
C VAL A 396 -5.67 -15.37 21.99
N TYR A 397 -5.97 -15.57 23.26
CA TYR A 397 -7.19 -16.26 23.67
C TYR A 397 -7.71 -15.70 24.99
N LYS A 398 -9.02 -15.84 25.19
CA LYS A 398 -9.71 -15.44 26.42
C LYS A 398 -9.75 -16.61 27.38
N LYS A 399 -9.31 -16.40 28.62
CA LYS A 399 -9.48 -17.36 29.70
C LYS A 399 -10.82 -17.07 30.41
N GLU A 400 -11.76 -18.02 30.36
CA GLU A 400 -13.08 -17.90 31.00
C GLU A 400 -13.23 -18.90 32.13
N GLU A 401 -13.84 -18.45 33.23
CA GLU A 401 -14.28 -19.35 34.29
C GLU A 401 -15.68 -19.84 33.94
N LYS A 402 -15.88 -21.17 33.96
CA LYS A 402 -17.18 -21.79 33.75
C LYS A 402 -17.87 -22.04 35.09
N VAL A 403 -19.11 -21.53 35.19
CA VAL A 403 -19.97 -21.86 36.33
C VAL A 403 -20.98 -22.91 35.84
N VAL A 404 -20.89 -24.10 36.37
CA VAL A 404 -21.85 -25.18 36.11
C VAL A 404 -22.80 -25.32 37.31
N LYS A 405 -24.11 -25.22 37.02
CA LYS A 405 -25.15 -25.45 38.01
C LYS A 405 -26.06 -26.58 37.51
N THR A 406 -26.35 -27.53 38.40
CA THR A 406 -27.34 -28.57 38.11
C THR A 406 -28.73 -28.00 38.26
N LEU A 407 -29.56 -28.14 37.23
CA LEU A 407 -30.99 -27.78 37.30
C LEU A 407 -31.72 -28.81 38.21
N ASN A 408 -32.53 -28.34 39.11
CA ASN A 408 -33.41 -29.24 39.88
C ASN A 408 -34.70 -29.55 39.09
N SER A 409 -35.42 -30.60 39.48
CA SER A 409 -36.60 -31.08 38.75
C SER A 409 -37.71 -30.03 38.56
N ARG A 410 -37.82 -29.01 39.39
CA ARG A 410 -38.82 -27.92 39.28
C ARG A 410 -38.44 -26.90 38.18
N GLN A 411 -37.18 -26.87 37.73
CA GLN A 411 -36.67 -25.96 36.68
C GLN A 411 -36.75 -26.61 35.30
N ILE A 412 -36.94 -27.93 35.23
CA ILE A 412 -37.00 -28.69 33.96
C ILE A 412 -38.46 -28.79 33.44
N THR A 413 -39.46 -28.57 34.29
CA THR A 413 -40.88 -28.74 33.98
C THR A 413 -41.63 -27.45 33.71
N ARG A 414 -40.96 -26.41 33.16
CA ARG A 414 -41.65 -25.18 32.66
C ARG A 414 -41.43 -24.98 31.17
#